data_de477d5a149f659cec33b6f13665f0e9
#
_entry.id   de477d5a149f659cec33b6f13665f0e9
#
_cell.length_a   1.000
_cell.length_b   1.000
_cell.length_c   1.000
_cell.angle_alpha   90.00
_cell.angle_beta   90.00
_cell.angle_gamma   90.00
#
_symmetry.space_group_name_H-M   'P 1'
#
loop_
_entity.id
_entity.type
_entity.pdbx_description
1 polymer ?
#
loop_
_entity_poly.entity_id
_entity_poly.type
_entity_poly.pdbx_seq_one_letter_code
_entity_poly.pdbx_strand_id
1 'polypeptide(L)'
;APAFIKAIQNAKGIYFSGGDQGRIADAFLGTQVHAAMLDLFKRGGVFMGTSAGATIMGTLLVGGDARKDLTKPFDFPAALNLFPNTAIDQHVLARNRQFDLIPVIEQHPHLLGIAIDESTAIVVEGNQFSVLGKSYAMVYDAQDWEKQKKQWGRVLKPFMMMAQPQRYDFVSRKIIRN
;
A
#
# COMPACT_ATOMS: atom_id res chain seq x y z
N ALA A 1 0.11 9.30 -26.73
CA ALA A 1 -0.80 8.51 -25.91
C ALA A 1 -1.32 7.21 -26.57
N PRO A 2 -1.82 7.14 -27.84
CA PRO A 2 -2.38 5.90 -28.40
C PRO A 2 -1.43 4.71 -28.41
N ALA A 3 -0.16 4.90 -28.78
CA ALA A 3 0.85 3.84 -28.81
C ALA A 3 1.13 3.27 -27.42
N PHE A 4 1.15 4.12 -26.39
CA PHE A 4 1.39 3.72 -25.02
C PHE A 4 0.19 2.91 -24.45
N ILE A 5 -1.04 3.33 -24.75
CA ILE A 5 -2.25 2.58 -24.39
C ILE A 5 -2.24 1.20 -25.04
N LYS A 6 -1.91 1.12 -26.34
CA LYS A 6 -1.79 -0.16 -27.06
C LYS A 6 -0.73 -1.07 -26.44
N ALA A 7 0.39 -0.52 -25.97
CA ALA A 7 1.43 -1.28 -25.27
C ALA A 7 0.86 -1.90 -23.98
N ILE A 8 0.11 -1.13 -23.16
CA ILE A 8 -0.52 -1.64 -21.93
C ILE A 8 -1.58 -2.71 -22.24
N GLN A 9 -2.39 -2.49 -23.28
CA GLN A 9 -3.41 -3.47 -23.71
C GLN A 9 -2.81 -4.82 -24.07
N ASN A 10 -1.59 -4.83 -24.62
CA ASN A 10 -0.86 -6.05 -24.99
C ASN A 10 0.06 -6.59 -23.88
N ALA A 11 0.26 -5.84 -22.83
CA ALA A 11 1.13 -6.23 -21.72
C ALA A 11 0.55 -7.39 -20.91
N LYS A 12 1.42 -8.14 -20.25
CA LYS A 12 1.09 -9.14 -19.22
C LYS A 12 1.34 -8.62 -17.81
N GLY A 13 2.06 -7.52 -17.69
CA GLY A 13 2.32 -6.89 -16.41
C GLY A 13 2.92 -5.51 -16.56
N ILE A 14 2.93 -4.77 -15.46
CA ILE A 14 3.49 -3.42 -15.35
C ILE A 14 4.39 -3.37 -14.11
N TYR A 15 5.54 -2.75 -14.28
CA TYR A 15 6.45 -2.43 -13.18
C TYR A 15 6.57 -0.93 -13.00
N PHE A 16 6.23 -0.45 -11.80
CA PHE A 16 6.46 0.93 -11.40
C PHE A 16 7.80 1.04 -10.69
N SER A 17 8.74 1.75 -11.29
CA SER A 17 9.99 2.11 -10.62
C SER A 17 9.75 3.14 -9.50
N GLY A 18 10.75 3.36 -8.67
CA GLY A 18 10.72 4.38 -7.64
C GLY A 18 10.77 5.81 -8.20
N GLY A 19 10.90 6.77 -7.33
CA GLY A 19 10.95 8.19 -7.64
C GLY A 19 9.99 9.00 -6.76
N ASP A 20 9.09 9.73 -7.41
CA ASP A 20 8.09 10.57 -6.74
C ASP A 20 6.68 10.06 -7.07
N GLN A 21 5.95 9.62 -6.04
CA GLN A 21 4.60 9.08 -6.19
C GLN A 21 3.58 10.13 -6.63
N GLY A 22 3.76 11.39 -6.28
CA GLY A 22 2.91 12.48 -6.73
C GLY A 22 3.02 12.66 -8.23
N ARG A 23 4.23 12.67 -8.79
CA ARG A 23 4.46 12.74 -10.24
C ARG A 23 3.88 11.54 -10.98
N ILE A 24 3.92 10.35 -10.39
CA ILE A 24 3.30 9.16 -10.98
C ILE A 24 1.77 9.34 -10.99
N ALA A 25 1.17 9.83 -9.90
CA ALA A 25 -0.25 10.11 -9.82
C ALA A 25 -0.66 11.16 -10.86
N ASP A 26 0.03 12.30 -10.93
CA ASP A 26 -0.25 13.38 -11.88
C ASP A 26 -0.17 12.92 -13.35
N ALA A 27 0.76 12.01 -13.64
CA ALA A 27 0.94 11.49 -15.00
C ALA A 27 -0.16 10.53 -15.44
N PHE A 28 -0.71 9.74 -14.52
CA PHE A 28 -1.58 8.61 -14.89
C PHE A 28 -3.00 8.71 -14.34
N LEU A 29 -3.21 9.26 -13.14
CA LEU A 29 -4.50 9.23 -12.46
C LEU A 29 -5.60 9.91 -13.31
N GLY A 30 -6.75 9.23 -13.45
CA GLY A 30 -7.88 9.74 -14.20
C GLY A 30 -7.71 9.76 -15.74
N THR A 31 -6.58 9.28 -16.27
CA THR A 31 -6.31 9.25 -17.70
C THR A 31 -6.79 7.95 -18.36
N GLN A 32 -6.83 7.93 -19.71
CA GLN A 32 -7.06 6.71 -20.48
C GLN A 32 -5.97 5.63 -20.22
N VAL A 33 -4.76 6.05 -19.84
CA VAL A 33 -3.68 5.14 -19.44
C VAL A 33 -4.04 4.44 -18.13
N HIS A 34 -4.56 5.18 -17.16
CA HIS A 34 -5.05 4.60 -15.90
C HIS A 34 -6.19 3.58 -16.15
N ALA A 35 -7.16 3.93 -17.01
CA ALA A 35 -8.21 2.99 -17.40
C ALA A 35 -7.64 1.70 -18.02
N ALA A 36 -6.67 1.81 -18.92
CA ALA A 36 -6.02 0.65 -19.52
C ALA A 36 -5.24 -0.20 -18.50
N MET A 37 -4.65 0.41 -17.47
CA MET A 37 -4.01 -0.31 -16.35
C MET A 37 -5.04 -1.10 -15.53
N LEU A 38 -6.17 -0.48 -15.19
CA LEU A 38 -7.26 -1.16 -14.47
C LEU A 38 -7.85 -2.32 -15.29
N ASP A 39 -7.98 -2.17 -16.60
CA ASP A 39 -8.43 -3.26 -17.48
C ASP A 39 -7.38 -4.38 -17.55
N LEU A 40 -6.10 -4.07 -17.59
CA LEU A 40 -5.04 -5.07 -17.51
C LEU A 40 -5.11 -5.82 -16.17
N PHE A 41 -5.31 -5.13 -15.06
CA PHE A 41 -5.48 -5.74 -13.74
C PHE A 41 -6.67 -6.72 -13.73
N LYS A 42 -7.84 -6.30 -14.22
CA LYS A 42 -9.04 -7.15 -14.32
C LYS A 42 -8.83 -8.40 -15.18
N ARG A 43 -7.96 -8.33 -16.19
CA ARG A 43 -7.58 -9.47 -17.05
C ARG A 43 -6.52 -10.38 -16.45
N GLY A 44 -6.14 -10.17 -15.19
CA GLY A 44 -5.12 -10.95 -14.48
C GLY A 44 -3.68 -10.53 -14.78
N GLY A 45 -3.47 -9.30 -15.22
CA GLY A 45 -2.12 -8.74 -15.38
C GLY A 45 -1.39 -8.60 -14.04
N VAL A 46 -0.08 -8.81 -14.06
CA VAL A 46 0.78 -8.71 -12.87
C VAL A 46 1.27 -7.27 -12.70
N PHE A 47 1.15 -6.75 -11.49
CA PHE A 47 1.66 -5.42 -11.15
C PHE A 47 2.74 -5.53 -10.10
N MET A 48 3.84 -4.82 -10.32
CA MET A 48 4.95 -4.71 -9.37
C MET A 48 5.34 -3.26 -9.19
N GLY A 49 5.81 -2.93 -7.99
CA GLY A 49 6.30 -1.58 -7.71
C GLY A 49 7.36 -1.56 -6.63
N THR A 50 8.31 -0.64 -6.74
CA THR A 50 9.31 -0.39 -5.71
C THR A 50 9.25 1.06 -5.26
N SER A 51 9.46 1.32 -3.96
CA SER A 51 9.45 2.68 -3.40
C SER A 51 8.14 3.41 -3.73
N ALA A 52 8.19 4.60 -4.34
CA ALA A 52 7.02 5.33 -4.83
C ALA A 52 6.12 4.49 -5.75
N GLY A 53 6.70 3.55 -6.51
CA GLY A 53 5.96 2.62 -7.34
C GLY A 53 5.14 1.59 -6.55
N ALA A 54 5.52 1.26 -5.32
CA ALA A 54 4.70 0.46 -4.42
C ALA A 54 3.56 1.30 -3.83
N THR A 55 3.87 2.51 -3.35
CA THR A 55 2.89 3.44 -2.77
C THR A 55 1.74 3.76 -3.72
N ILE A 56 2.04 4.00 -5.01
CA ILE A 56 1.03 4.39 -6.01
C ILE A 56 -0.01 3.30 -6.29
N MET A 57 0.26 2.04 -5.94
CA MET A 57 -0.68 0.93 -6.15
C MET A 57 -1.84 0.91 -5.16
N GLY A 58 -1.73 1.57 -4.01
CA GLY A 58 -2.80 1.66 -3.01
C GLY A 58 -4.00 2.49 -3.45
N THR A 59 -4.91 2.73 -2.50
CA THR A 59 -6.09 3.60 -2.68
C THR A 59 -5.75 5.06 -2.44
N LEU A 60 -4.93 5.34 -1.44
CA LEU A 60 -4.45 6.68 -1.09
C LEU A 60 -2.95 6.80 -1.30
N LEU A 61 -2.54 8.00 -1.71
CA LEU A 61 -1.15 8.37 -1.86
C LEU A 61 -0.61 8.80 -0.50
N VAL A 62 0.25 8.00 0.10
CA VAL A 62 0.80 8.22 1.45
C VAL A 62 2.31 8.23 1.42
N GLY A 63 2.91 8.69 2.51
CA GLY A 63 4.35 8.64 2.72
C GLY A 63 5.15 9.59 1.83
N GLY A 64 6.46 9.49 1.97
CA GLY A 64 7.39 10.36 1.31
C GLY A 64 7.71 11.62 2.12
N ASP A 65 8.75 12.33 1.67
CA ASP A 65 9.18 13.60 2.29
C ASP A 65 8.24 14.77 1.93
N ALA A 66 7.16 14.49 1.20
CA ALA A 66 6.16 15.48 0.77
C ALA A 66 5.31 16.04 1.93
N ARG A 67 5.36 15.42 3.10
CA ARG A 67 4.65 15.89 4.29
C ARG A 67 5.44 17.00 5.01
N LYS A 68 5.46 18.18 4.43
CA LYS A 68 6.16 19.33 5.03
C LYS A 68 5.33 20.10 6.08
N ASP A 69 4.03 19.88 6.14
CA ASP A 69 3.15 20.66 7.02
C ASP A 69 2.24 19.77 7.85
N LEU A 70 2.66 19.54 9.10
CA LEU A 70 1.90 18.75 10.08
C LEU A 70 0.64 19.44 10.60
N THR A 71 0.41 20.70 10.24
CA THR A 71 -0.71 21.50 10.72
C THR A 71 -1.94 21.44 9.82
N LYS A 72 -1.78 20.96 8.58
CA LYS A 72 -2.89 20.82 7.66
C LYS A 72 -3.63 19.49 7.86
N PRO A 73 -4.96 19.49 7.74
CA PRO A 73 -5.71 18.23 7.64
C PRO A 73 -5.09 17.36 6.55
N PHE A 74 -4.97 16.06 6.84
CA PHE A 74 -4.42 15.12 5.88
C PHE A 74 -5.36 14.99 4.69
N ASP A 75 -5.12 15.77 3.64
CA ASP A 75 -5.71 15.55 2.33
C ASP A 75 -4.79 14.58 1.59
N PHE A 76 -5.10 13.28 1.69
CA PHE A 76 -4.37 12.26 0.96
C PHE A 76 -4.99 12.12 -0.44
N PRO A 77 -4.28 12.55 -1.48
CA PRO A 77 -4.79 12.38 -2.83
C PRO A 77 -4.96 10.89 -3.16
N ALA A 78 -5.83 10.60 -4.13
CA ALA A 78 -6.05 9.26 -4.62
C ALA A 78 -4.78 8.69 -5.26
N ALA A 79 -4.56 7.39 -5.10
CA ALA A 79 -3.57 6.61 -5.85
C ALA A 79 -4.27 5.81 -6.97
N LEU A 80 -3.54 4.91 -7.65
CA LEU A 80 -4.09 4.17 -8.81
C LEU A 80 -5.12 3.09 -8.44
N ASN A 81 -5.28 2.80 -7.15
CA ASN A 81 -6.25 1.82 -6.63
C ASN A 81 -6.14 0.42 -7.28
N LEU A 82 -4.91 0.01 -7.61
CA LEU A 82 -4.61 -1.34 -8.11
C LEU A 82 -4.63 -2.37 -6.98
N PHE A 83 -4.38 -1.93 -5.76
CA PHE A 83 -4.57 -2.71 -4.54
C PHE A 83 -5.60 -1.99 -3.65
N PRO A 84 -6.89 -2.25 -3.87
CA PRO A 84 -7.97 -1.48 -3.27
C PRO A 84 -8.05 -1.64 -1.74
N ASN A 85 -8.61 -0.64 -1.09
CA ASN A 85 -8.77 -0.55 0.37
C ASN A 85 -7.46 -0.60 1.15
N THR A 86 -6.36 -0.14 0.54
CA THR A 86 -5.05 -0.08 1.20
C THR A 86 -4.41 1.31 1.11
N ALA A 87 -3.56 1.59 2.09
CA ALA A 87 -2.60 2.69 2.08
C ALA A 87 -1.19 2.07 2.24
N ILE A 88 -0.30 2.30 1.27
CA ILE A 88 1.01 1.63 1.22
C ILE A 88 2.13 2.63 1.44
N ASP A 89 2.92 2.44 2.50
CA ASP A 89 4.17 3.17 2.74
C ASP A 89 5.41 2.28 2.51
N GLN A 90 6.56 2.88 2.33
CA GLN A 90 7.80 2.22 1.95
C GLN A 90 9.03 2.80 2.69
N HIS A 91 10.14 2.04 2.70
CA HIS A 91 11.37 2.36 3.43
C HIS A 91 11.12 2.59 4.93
N VAL A 92 10.15 1.88 5.49
CA VAL A 92 9.51 2.26 6.75
C VAL A 92 10.47 2.26 7.94
N LEU A 93 11.28 1.23 8.13
CA LEU A 93 12.28 1.17 9.21
C LEU A 93 13.54 1.94 8.83
N ALA A 94 13.99 1.81 7.60
CA ALA A 94 15.19 2.49 7.11
C ALA A 94 15.08 4.02 7.24
N ARG A 95 13.86 4.57 7.24
CA ARG A 95 13.60 6.03 7.36
C ARG A 95 12.82 6.42 8.62
N ASN A 96 12.69 5.52 9.62
CA ASN A 96 11.96 5.75 10.86
C ASN A 96 10.50 6.20 10.65
N ARG A 97 9.78 5.62 9.67
CA ARG A 97 8.40 5.96 9.28
C ARG A 97 7.34 5.02 9.87
N GLN A 98 7.69 4.16 10.80
CA GLN A 98 6.77 3.18 11.39
C GLN A 98 5.54 3.76 12.09
N PHE A 99 5.45 5.06 12.23
CA PHE A 99 4.28 5.73 12.81
C PHE A 99 3.47 6.55 11.79
N ASP A 100 3.95 6.70 10.57
CA ASP A 100 3.37 7.59 9.56
C ASP A 100 1.98 7.13 9.09
N LEU A 101 1.71 5.82 9.05
CA LEU A 101 0.40 5.30 8.69
C LEU A 101 -0.64 5.35 9.81
N ILE A 102 -0.27 5.59 11.07
CA ILE A 102 -1.23 5.65 12.18
C ILE A 102 -2.30 6.71 11.93
N PRO A 103 -1.96 8.00 11.73
CA PRO A 103 -2.96 9.03 11.48
C PRO A 103 -3.75 8.81 10.18
N VAL A 104 -3.15 8.15 9.18
CA VAL A 104 -3.85 7.79 7.94
C VAL A 104 -4.99 6.82 8.23
N ILE A 105 -4.70 5.76 8.98
CA ILE A 105 -5.67 4.71 9.29
C ILE A 105 -6.68 5.18 10.36
N GLU A 106 -6.31 6.09 11.25
CA GLU A 106 -7.26 6.75 12.15
C GLU A 106 -8.30 7.58 11.37
N GLN A 107 -7.87 8.31 10.36
CA GLN A 107 -8.75 9.12 9.51
C GLN A 107 -9.54 8.27 8.51
N HIS A 108 -8.98 7.15 8.05
CA HIS A 108 -9.57 6.24 7.06
C HIS A 108 -9.67 4.80 7.61
N PRO A 109 -10.51 4.54 8.65
CA PRO A 109 -10.51 3.27 9.39
C PRO A 109 -10.99 2.06 8.58
N HIS A 110 -11.52 2.26 7.37
CA HIS A 110 -11.87 1.21 6.42
C HIS A 110 -10.67 0.65 5.66
N LEU A 111 -9.60 1.43 5.56
CA LEU A 111 -8.38 1.01 4.87
C LEU A 111 -7.53 0.09 5.76
N LEU A 112 -6.70 -0.71 5.11
CA LEU A 112 -5.60 -1.42 5.71
C LEU A 112 -4.30 -0.68 5.39
N GLY A 113 -3.55 -0.28 6.41
CA GLY A 113 -2.20 0.26 6.22
C GLY A 113 -1.20 -0.87 6.03
N ILE A 114 -0.36 -0.77 5.02
CA ILE A 114 0.73 -1.71 4.77
C ILE A 114 2.02 -0.92 4.59
N ALA A 115 2.98 -1.13 5.48
CA ALA A 115 4.30 -0.51 5.35
C ALA A 115 5.35 -1.58 5.06
N ILE A 116 6.22 -1.31 4.08
CA ILE A 116 7.21 -2.27 3.59
C ILE A 116 8.60 -1.67 3.79
N ASP A 117 9.50 -2.42 4.41
CA ASP A 117 10.86 -1.97 4.60
C ASP A 117 11.78 -2.33 3.43
N GLU A 118 13.00 -1.81 3.45
CA GLU A 118 14.02 -2.12 2.44
C GLU A 118 14.37 -3.62 2.43
N SER A 119 14.80 -4.10 1.29
CA SER A 119 15.11 -5.52 1.05
C SER A 119 13.95 -6.47 1.39
N THR A 120 12.72 -5.96 1.34
CA THR A 120 11.50 -6.71 1.65
C THR A 120 10.42 -6.40 0.62
N ALA A 121 9.59 -7.39 0.35
CA ALA A 121 8.43 -7.27 -0.54
C ALA A 121 7.23 -8.02 0.05
N ILE A 122 6.05 -7.64 -0.39
CA ILE A 122 4.85 -8.46 -0.25
C ILE A 122 4.43 -9.01 -1.61
N VAL A 123 4.03 -10.25 -1.66
CA VAL A 123 3.41 -10.88 -2.84
C VAL A 123 1.94 -11.09 -2.53
N VAL A 124 1.09 -10.40 -3.30
CA VAL A 124 -0.37 -10.42 -3.13
C VAL A 124 -0.96 -11.41 -4.12
N GLU A 125 -1.70 -12.39 -3.60
CA GLU A 125 -2.41 -13.40 -4.39
C GLU A 125 -3.81 -13.61 -3.82
N GLY A 126 -4.82 -13.25 -4.58
CA GLY A 126 -6.22 -13.30 -4.13
C GLY A 126 -6.43 -12.47 -2.86
N ASN A 127 -6.88 -13.11 -1.80
CA ASN A 127 -7.19 -12.46 -0.52
C ASN A 127 -6.02 -12.49 0.49
N GLN A 128 -4.82 -12.78 0.06
CA GLN A 128 -3.67 -12.97 0.93
C GLN A 128 -2.44 -12.26 0.41
N PHE A 129 -1.52 -11.92 1.30
CA PHE A 129 -0.15 -11.64 0.91
C PHE A 129 0.84 -12.46 1.74
N SER A 130 1.99 -12.76 1.15
CA SER A 130 3.17 -13.32 1.81
C SER A 130 4.29 -12.30 1.86
N VAL A 131 5.08 -12.36 2.94
CA VAL A 131 6.28 -11.51 3.08
C VAL A 131 7.49 -12.25 2.53
N LEU A 132 8.26 -11.57 1.69
CA LEU A 132 9.54 -12.03 1.17
C LEU A 132 10.63 -11.03 1.50
N GLY A 133 11.81 -11.48 1.87
CA GLY A 133 12.97 -10.62 2.07
C GLY A 133 13.60 -10.71 3.44
N LYS A 134 14.44 -9.73 3.78
CA LYS A 134 15.32 -9.76 4.95
C LYS A 134 14.82 -8.91 6.12
N SER A 135 13.89 -7.97 5.87
CA SER A 135 13.33 -7.10 6.90
C SER A 135 11.84 -7.40 7.10
N TYR A 136 11.03 -6.38 7.36
CA TYR A 136 9.65 -6.53 7.81
C TYR A 136 8.66 -5.83 6.88
N ALA A 137 7.46 -6.39 6.80
CA ALA A 137 6.24 -5.68 6.45
C ALA A 137 5.44 -5.41 7.73
N MET A 138 4.72 -4.29 7.78
CA MET A 138 3.88 -3.92 8.91
C MET A 138 2.45 -3.73 8.45
N VAL A 139 1.50 -4.17 9.28
CA VAL A 139 0.06 -4.04 9.03
C VAL A 139 -0.56 -3.17 10.10
N TYR A 140 -1.31 -2.15 9.66
CA TYR A 140 -2.06 -1.20 10.50
C TYR A 140 -3.55 -1.42 10.25
N ASP A 141 -4.30 -1.74 11.31
CA ASP A 141 -5.71 -2.09 11.19
C ASP A 141 -6.54 -1.44 12.30
N ALA A 142 -7.36 -0.47 11.95
CA ALA A 142 -8.25 0.20 12.90
C ALA A 142 -9.22 -0.78 13.59
N GLN A 143 -9.62 -1.87 12.93
CA GLN A 143 -10.48 -2.87 13.56
C GLN A 143 -9.77 -3.60 14.71
N ASP A 144 -8.47 -3.83 14.58
CA ASP A 144 -7.66 -4.39 15.67
C ASP A 144 -7.47 -3.37 16.79
N TRP A 145 -7.28 -2.10 16.47
CA TRP A 145 -7.20 -1.02 17.47
C TRP A 145 -8.50 -0.90 18.31
N GLU A 146 -9.65 -1.02 17.67
CA GLU A 146 -10.94 -0.99 18.39
C GLU A 146 -11.11 -2.20 19.32
N LYS A 147 -10.63 -3.38 18.92
CA LYS A 147 -10.60 -4.56 19.82
C LYS A 147 -9.68 -4.31 21.02
N GLN A 148 -8.49 -3.75 20.77
CA GLN A 148 -7.54 -3.42 21.84
C GLN A 148 -8.11 -2.37 22.80
N LYS A 149 -8.75 -1.31 22.29
CA LYS A 149 -9.41 -0.28 23.12
C LYS A 149 -10.50 -0.89 23.99
N LYS A 150 -11.34 -1.79 23.45
CA LYS A 150 -12.38 -2.50 24.22
C LYS A 150 -11.79 -3.39 25.30
N GLN A 151 -10.68 -4.07 25.03
CA GLN A 151 -10.06 -5.01 25.96
C GLN A 151 -9.20 -4.33 27.02
N TRP A 152 -8.46 -3.27 26.65
CA TRP A 152 -7.42 -2.64 27.50
C TRP A 152 -7.59 -1.14 27.72
N GLY A 153 -8.65 -0.54 27.20
CA GLY A 153 -8.88 0.90 27.28
C GLY A 153 -7.97 1.75 26.38
N ARG A 154 -7.03 1.13 25.67
CA ARG A 154 -6.06 1.83 24.79
C ARG A 154 -5.48 0.90 23.74
N VAL A 155 -4.87 1.48 22.71
CA VAL A 155 -4.07 0.74 21.73
C VAL A 155 -2.67 0.50 22.28
N LEU A 156 -2.28 -0.74 22.41
CA LEU A 156 -0.93 -1.17 22.87
C LEU A 156 -0.02 -1.54 21.71
N LYS A 157 -0.60 -2.05 20.63
CA LYS A 157 0.11 -2.51 19.43
C LYS A 157 -0.47 -1.81 18.21
N PRO A 158 0.07 -0.65 17.81
CA PRO A 158 -0.48 0.13 16.71
C PRO A 158 -0.28 -0.53 15.34
N PHE A 159 0.62 -1.50 15.23
CA PHE A 159 0.83 -2.29 14.02
C PHE A 159 1.30 -3.70 14.35
N MET A 160 1.09 -4.62 13.42
CA MET A 160 1.65 -5.97 13.45
C MET A 160 2.90 -6.00 12.56
N MET A 161 4.03 -6.47 13.09
CA MET A 161 5.24 -6.71 12.31
C MET A 161 5.23 -8.14 11.76
N MET A 162 5.54 -8.27 10.49
CA MET A 162 5.58 -9.55 9.78
C MET A 162 6.90 -9.70 9.05
N ALA A 163 7.47 -10.89 9.11
CA ALA A 163 8.69 -11.27 8.40
C ALA A 163 8.44 -12.51 7.52
N GLN A 164 9.35 -12.78 6.60
CA GLN A 164 9.33 -14.03 5.82
C GLN A 164 9.40 -15.26 6.76
N PRO A 165 8.58 -16.29 6.54
CA PRO A 165 7.61 -16.53 5.46
C PRO A 165 6.15 -16.24 5.85
N GLN A 166 5.89 -15.31 6.77
CA GLN A 166 4.54 -15.07 7.27
C GLN A 166 3.60 -14.60 6.17
N ARG A 167 2.32 -14.98 6.32
CA ARG A 167 1.23 -14.65 5.41
C ARG A 167 0.11 -13.95 6.17
N TYR A 168 -0.60 -13.06 5.50
CA TYR A 168 -1.74 -12.31 6.04
C TYR A 168 -2.97 -12.50 5.15
N ASP A 169 -4.10 -12.74 5.77
CA ASP A 169 -5.39 -12.86 5.10
C ASP A 169 -6.21 -11.57 5.27
N PHE A 170 -6.60 -10.95 4.14
CA PHE A 170 -7.32 -9.66 4.14
C PHE A 170 -8.77 -9.77 4.60
N VAL A 171 -9.39 -10.96 4.45
CA VAL A 171 -10.80 -11.17 4.82
C VAL A 171 -10.93 -11.34 6.32
N SER A 172 -10.15 -12.25 6.89
CA SER A 172 -10.13 -12.48 8.34
C SER A 172 -9.34 -11.43 9.11
N ARG A 173 -8.54 -10.62 8.42
CA ARG A 173 -7.60 -9.63 8.97
C ARG A 173 -6.66 -10.23 10.03
N LYS A 174 -6.01 -11.33 9.67
CA LYS A 174 -5.13 -12.08 10.57
C LYS A 174 -3.90 -12.64 9.85
N ILE A 175 -2.84 -12.81 10.63
CA ILE A 175 -1.71 -13.64 10.21
C ILE A 175 -2.18 -15.08 10.10
N ILE A 176 -1.92 -15.71 8.96
CA ILE A 176 -2.18 -17.14 8.74
C ILE A 176 -1.12 -17.92 9.50
N ARG A 177 -1.56 -18.77 10.40
CA ARG A 177 -0.70 -19.76 11.07
C ARG A 177 -0.67 -21.01 10.20
N ASN A 178 0.53 -21.45 9.83
CA ASN A 178 0.72 -22.74 9.18
C ASN A 178 0.40 -23.87 10.16
#